data_512d0b89872915ea5d10d0f8ef7551b9
#
_entry.id   512d0b89872915ea5d10d0f8ef7551b9
#
_cell.length_a   1.000
_cell.length_b   1.000
_cell.length_c   1.000
_cell.angle_alpha   90.00
_cell.angle_beta   90.00
_cell.angle_gamma   90.00
#
_symmetry.space_group_name_H-M   'P 1'
#
loop_
_entity.id
_entity.type
_entity.pdbx_description
1 polymer ?
#
loop_
_entity_poly.entity_id
_entity_poly.type
_entity_poly.pdbx_seq_one_letter_code
_entity_poly.pdbx_strand_id
1 'polypeptide(L)'
;MNGLTRFFKHYNFNATLVYCFQIFIVLTGTTLGLRWLGHDELIVPVTLGAIATALTDFDDRLSIRLRNLFYVAVLFFAVSSILEFLAPYKFLLIVYLSLSSGFLILLGSLGQRYATISFGTILISIYSLFGLGEYQHWYQQPVYFVYGVIWYGITSIVFFLIKPTLPVQDNLSQVFSHLSDVLMTKARLFDPDNKDNVEPLLFELSNENAQVVQYLNTTKASLLTRLKASRVNKNSIYWLHLYFVAQDIHEKVSANYLHYEQIPHNFSRSDLIFRFQKNIRLLALSCQQLSACILRNEAFTPVHDPTHALENLELSLQDWIQDHPYNTEVKNLKLIVKNLKDLHDQLSHLQDVQFTYAYRFEQHVDNLNLLDDDIHGIKD
;
A
#
# COMPACT_ATOMS: atom_id res chain seq x y z
N MET A 1 16.23 -22.62 13.95
CA MET A 1 15.20 -21.69 13.45
C MET A 1 15.34 -20.25 13.99
N ASN A 2 16.13 -20.03 15.07
CA ASN A 2 16.22 -18.71 15.73
C ASN A 2 17.18 -17.68 15.11
N GLY A 3 18.11 -18.07 14.23
CA GLY A 3 19.09 -17.15 13.65
C GLY A 3 18.53 -16.36 12.45
N LEU A 4 17.84 -17.01 11.55
CA LEU A 4 17.21 -16.39 10.38
C LEU A 4 16.08 -15.42 10.77
N THR A 5 15.26 -15.80 11.74
CA THR A 5 14.19 -14.91 12.26
C THR A 5 14.75 -13.70 13.00
N ARG A 6 15.89 -13.83 13.70
CA ARG A 6 16.61 -12.68 14.29
C ARG A 6 17.23 -11.77 13.22
N PHE A 7 17.83 -12.34 12.18
CA PHE A 7 18.42 -11.59 11.08
C PHE A 7 17.37 -10.74 10.36
N PHE A 8 16.24 -11.33 9.97
CA PHE A 8 15.13 -10.61 9.33
C PHE A 8 14.39 -9.64 10.27
N LYS A 9 14.49 -9.80 11.58
CA LYS A 9 13.89 -8.89 12.56
C LYS A 9 14.75 -7.64 12.82
N HIS A 10 16.04 -7.74 12.60
CA HIS A 10 17.01 -6.65 12.86
C HIS A 10 17.32 -5.81 11.61
N TYR A 11 17.13 -6.37 10.41
CA TYR A 11 17.27 -5.63 9.15
C TYR A 11 15.91 -5.13 8.67
N ASN A 12 15.82 -3.80 8.48
CA ASN A 12 14.65 -3.09 7.98
C ASN A 12 14.49 -3.32 6.48
N PHE A 13 13.94 -4.47 6.09
CA PHE A 13 13.61 -4.72 4.70
C PHE A 13 12.23 -4.15 4.39
N ASN A 14 12.16 -3.19 3.47
CA ASN A 14 10.93 -2.78 2.82
C ASN A 14 10.22 -4.01 2.22
N ALA A 15 8.88 -4.00 2.13
CA ALA A 15 8.12 -5.10 1.53
C ALA A 15 8.64 -5.44 0.13
N THR A 16 9.02 -4.41 -0.65
CA THR A 16 9.62 -4.56 -1.98
C THR A 16 10.91 -5.38 -1.96
N LEU A 17 11.83 -5.12 -1.03
CA LEU A 17 13.09 -5.89 -0.92
C LEU A 17 12.83 -7.34 -0.52
N VAL A 18 11.89 -7.58 0.40
CA VAL A 18 11.49 -8.94 0.79
C VAL A 18 10.89 -9.68 -0.40
N TYR A 19 10.05 -9.02 -1.19
CA TYR A 19 9.48 -9.58 -2.41
C TYR A 19 10.57 -9.88 -3.46
N CYS A 20 11.49 -8.96 -3.72
CA CYS A 20 12.63 -9.20 -4.61
C CYS A 20 13.47 -10.41 -4.17
N PHE A 21 13.72 -10.53 -2.86
CA PHE A 21 14.46 -11.67 -2.31
C PHE A 21 13.68 -12.97 -2.44
N GLN A 22 12.36 -12.96 -2.24
CA GLN A 22 11.49 -14.09 -2.50
C GLN A 22 11.56 -14.54 -3.96
N ILE A 23 11.43 -13.61 -4.92
CA ILE A 23 11.52 -13.92 -6.36
C ILE A 23 12.91 -14.46 -6.71
N PHE A 24 13.97 -13.90 -6.14
CA PHE A 24 15.32 -14.42 -6.32
C PHE A 24 15.46 -15.88 -5.87
N ILE A 25 14.91 -16.24 -4.69
CA ILE A 25 14.90 -17.62 -4.20
C ILE A 25 14.08 -18.52 -5.12
N VAL A 26 12.92 -18.04 -5.59
CA VAL A 26 12.05 -18.81 -6.51
C VAL A 26 12.79 -19.14 -7.79
N LEU A 27 13.40 -18.14 -8.45
CA LEU A 27 14.11 -18.31 -9.71
C LEU A 27 15.37 -19.15 -9.55
N THR A 28 16.13 -18.94 -8.48
CA THR A 28 17.32 -19.73 -8.18
C THR A 28 16.96 -21.20 -7.91
N GLY A 29 15.88 -21.43 -7.16
CA GLY A 29 15.40 -22.77 -6.86
C GLY A 29 14.89 -23.51 -8.10
N THR A 30 14.16 -22.84 -9.00
CA THR A 30 13.71 -23.48 -10.26
C THR A 30 14.86 -23.73 -11.23
N THR A 31 15.84 -22.85 -11.31
CA THR A 31 16.95 -22.99 -12.28
C THR A 31 18.06 -23.90 -11.73
N LEU A 32 18.70 -23.52 -10.63
CA LEU A 32 19.84 -24.29 -10.07
C LEU A 32 19.36 -25.59 -9.39
N GLY A 33 18.19 -25.58 -8.75
CA GLY A 33 17.65 -26.75 -8.08
C GLY A 33 17.32 -27.87 -9.06
N LEU A 34 16.60 -27.56 -10.15
CA LEU A 34 16.26 -28.56 -11.18
C LEU A 34 17.49 -29.03 -11.95
N ARG A 35 18.45 -28.13 -12.24
CA ARG A 35 19.71 -28.52 -12.86
C ARG A 35 20.53 -29.47 -11.98
N TRP A 36 20.59 -29.21 -10.68
CA TRP A 36 21.29 -30.07 -9.73
C TRP A 36 20.62 -31.48 -9.63
N LEU A 37 19.28 -31.52 -9.81
CA LEU A 37 18.52 -32.78 -9.88
C LEU A 37 18.65 -33.50 -11.24
N GLY A 38 19.31 -32.91 -12.24
CA GLY A 38 19.49 -33.48 -13.57
C GLY A 38 18.24 -33.40 -14.48
N HIS A 39 17.31 -32.47 -14.17
CA HIS A 39 16.06 -32.28 -14.92
C HIS A 39 16.06 -30.94 -15.68
N ASP A 40 17.01 -30.74 -16.58
CA ASP A 40 17.18 -29.46 -17.31
C ASP A 40 15.94 -29.13 -18.19
N GLU A 41 15.23 -30.13 -18.71
CA GLU A 41 14.01 -29.99 -19.50
C GLU A 41 12.84 -29.35 -18.74
N LEU A 42 12.82 -29.44 -17.40
CA LEU A 42 11.79 -28.87 -16.55
C LEU A 42 12.04 -27.40 -16.19
N ILE A 43 13.26 -26.89 -16.40
CA ILE A 43 13.66 -25.54 -15.95
C ILE A 43 12.73 -24.48 -16.53
N VAL A 44 12.52 -24.50 -17.85
CA VAL A 44 11.73 -23.48 -18.54
C VAL A 44 10.27 -23.48 -18.11
N PRO A 45 9.51 -24.59 -18.23
CA PRO A 45 8.08 -24.58 -17.91
C PRO A 45 7.82 -24.34 -16.41
N VAL A 46 8.63 -24.91 -15.52
CA VAL A 46 8.47 -24.67 -14.06
C VAL A 46 8.76 -23.23 -13.70
N THR A 47 9.82 -22.62 -14.28
CA THR A 47 10.14 -21.21 -14.02
C THR A 47 9.06 -20.29 -14.56
N LEU A 48 8.52 -20.54 -15.76
CA LEU A 48 7.43 -19.74 -16.33
C LEU A 48 6.15 -19.87 -15.50
N GLY A 49 5.82 -21.08 -15.03
CA GLY A 49 4.71 -21.31 -14.10
C GLY A 49 4.88 -20.55 -12.78
N ALA A 50 6.09 -20.54 -12.21
CA ALA A 50 6.39 -19.81 -10.99
C ALA A 50 6.29 -18.28 -11.19
N ILE A 51 6.81 -17.74 -12.30
CA ILE A 51 6.73 -16.31 -12.63
C ILE A 51 5.26 -15.89 -12.83
N ALA A 52 4.49 -16.65 -13.60
CA ALA A 52 3.07 -16.36 -13.81
C ALA A 52 2.30 -16.37 -12.48
N THR A 53 2.61 -17.32 -11.58
CA THR A 53 2.02 -17.37 -10.24
C THR A 53 2.41 -16.16 -9.38
N ALA A 54 3.66 -15.73 -9.45
CA ALA A 54 4.12 -14.53 -8.72
C ALA A 54 3.32 -13.27 -9.09
N LEU A 55 2.93 -13.15 -10.36
CA LEU A 55 2.10 -12.03 -10.84
C LEU A 55 0.63 -12.14 -10.41
N THR A 56 0.17 -13.33 -10.01
CA THR A 56 -1.19 -13.54 -9.47
C THR A 56 -1.25 -13.40 -7.94
N ASP A 57 -0.10 -13.32 -7.25
CA ASP A 57 -0.07 -13.25 -5.78
C ASP A 57 -0.65 -11.93 -5.30
N PHE A 58 -1.48 -12.02 -4.27
CA PHE A 58 -2.15 -10.90 -3.65
C PHE A 58 -1.95 -10.94 -2.14
N ASP A 59 -1.84 -9.77 -1.51
CA ASP A 59 -1.68 -9.70 -0.06
C ASP A 59 -2.98 -10.06 0.67
N ASP A 60 -3.11 -11.34 0.97
CA ASP A 60 -4.26 -11.93 1.63
C ASP A 60 -3.84 -12.79 2.84
N ARG A 61 -4.83 -13.10 3.70
CA ARG A 61 -4.63 -14.09 4.77
C ARG A 61 -4.37 -15.50 4.20
N LEU A 62 -3.68 -16.32 4.98
CA LEU A 62 -3.22 -17.64 4.57
C LEU A 62 -4.29 -18.52 3.90
N SER A 63 -5.51 -18.58 4.47
CA SER A 63 -6.60 -19.40 3.93
C SER A 63 -7.04 -18.97 2.53
N ILE A 64 -7.08 -17.65 2.28
CA ILE A 64 -7.46 -17.10 0.97
C ILE A 64 -6.30 -17.29 -0.01
N ARG A 65 -5.06 -17.07 0.42
CA ARG A 65 -3.86 -17.31 -0.40
C ARG A 65 -3.77 -18.76 -0.88
N LEU A 66 -3.99 -19.74 0.00
CA LEU A 66 -4.03 -21.15 -0.37
C LEU A 66 -5.14 -21.45 -1.38
N ARG A 67 -6.34 -20.91 -1.16
CA ARG A 67 -7.46 -21.07 -2.09
C ARG A 67 -7.17 -20.43 -3.45
N ASN A 68 -6.56 -19.27 -3.48
CA ASN A 68 -6.16 -18.60 -4.72
C ASN A 68 -5.09 -19.40 -5.47
N LEU A 69 -4.06 -19.92 -4.79
CA LEU A 69 -3.05 -20.80 -5.39
C LEU A 69 -3.67 -22.04 -5.99
N PHE A 70 -4.67 -22.64 -5.32
CA PHE A 70 -5.41 -23.78 -5.88
C PHE A 70 -6.16 -23.40 -7.16
N TYR A 71 -6.89 -22.25 -7.18
CA TYR A 71 -7.58 -21.79 -8.39
C TYR A 71 -6.60 -21.48 -9.53
N VAL A 72 -5.47 -20.86 -9.24
CA VAL A 72 -4.42 -20.57 -10.21
C VAL A 72 -3.86 -21.88 -10.79
N ALA A 73 -3.56 -22.89 -9.95
CA ALA A 73 -3.07 -24.19 -10.40
C ALA A 73 -4.08 -24.88 -11.33
N VAL A 74 -5.37 -24.88 -10.96
CA VAL A 74 -6.44 -25.49 -11.78
C VAL A 74 -6.60 -24.75 -13.10
N LEU A 75 -6.58 -23.41 -13.09
CA LEU A 75 -6.71 -22.59 -14.31
C LEU A 75 -5.50 -22.77 -15.24
N PHE A 76 -4.29 -22.76 -14.71
CA PHE A 76 -3.07 -22.96 -15.51
C PHE A 76 -3.06 -24.34 -16.13
N PHE A 77 -3.40 -25.37 -15.35
CA PHE A 77 -3.52 -26.73 -15.86
C PHE A 77 -4.60 -26.83 -16.97
N ALA A 78 -5.80 -26.31 -16.72
CA ALA A 78 -6.92 -26.41 -17.67
C ALA A 78 -6.61 -25.69 -18.98
N VAL A 79 -6.15 -24.44 -18.91
CA VAL A 79 -5.86 -23.63 -20.10
C VAL A 79 -4.72 -24.25 -20.92
N SER A 80 -3.63 -24.66 -20.27
CA SER A 80 -2.51 -25.28 -20.95
C SER A 80 -2.91 -26.63 -21.59
N SER A 81 -3.72 -27.45 -20.88
CA SER A 81 -4.23 -28.74 -21.43
C SER A 81 -5.12 -28.52 -22.64
N ILE A 82 -6.00 -27.52 -22.63
CA ILE A 82 -6.86 -27.21 -23.79
C ILE A 82 -6.02 -26.79 -24.98
N LEU A 83 -4.96 -25.98 -24.77
CA LEU A 83 -4.06 -25.55 -25.85
C LEU A 83 -3.31 -26.74 -26.47
N GLU A 84 -2.78 -27.66 -25.65
CA GLU A 84 -2.15 -28.88 -26.14
C GLU A 84 -3.13 -29.75 -26.95
N PHE A 85 -4.38 -29.87 -26.49
CA PHE A 85 -5.41 -30.61 -27.19
C PHE A 85 -5.82 -29.97 -28.52
N LEU A 86 -5.81 -28.63 -28.60
CA LEU A 86 -6.13 -27.86 -29.79
C LEU A 86 -4.93 -27.68 -30.74
N ALA A 87 -3.72 -28.02 -30.33
CA ALA A 87 -2.49 -27.88 -31.12
C ALA A 87 -2.59 -28.39 -32.58
N PRO A 88 -3.22 -29.56 -32.87
CA PRO A 88 -3.38 -30.02 -34.23
C PRO A 88 -4.32 -29.17 -35.09
N TYR A 89 -5.25 -28.41 -34.46
CA TYR A 89 -6.32 -27.65 -35.12
C TYR A 89 -6.04 -26.14 -35.06
N LYS A 90 -5.14 -25.67 -35.92
CA LYS A 90 -4.67 -24.25 -35.88
C LYS A 90 -5.79 -23.20 -35.86
N PHE A 91 -6.87 -23.43 -36.63
CA PHE A 91 -8.00 -22.52 -36.66
C PHE A 91 -8.74 -22.46 -35.32
N LEU A 92 -9.04 -23.63 -34.72
CA LEU A 92 -9.70 -23.73 -33.43
C LEU A 92 -8.84 -23.14 -32.31
N LEU A 93 -7.52 -23.29 -32.39
CA LEU A 93 -6.56 -22.75 -31.44
C LEU A 93 -6.59 -21.19 -31.45
N ILE A 94 -6.62 -20.57 -32.65
CA ILE A 94 -6.72 -19.12 -32.78
C ILE A 94 -8.05 -18.60 -32.20
N VAL A 95 -9.16 -19.27 -32.54
CA VAL A 95 -10.49 -18.92 -32.03
C VAL A 95 -10.54 -19.05 -30.49
N TYR A 96 -10.01 -20.14 -29.94
CA TYR A 96 -9.94 -20.35 -28.49
C TYR A 96 -9.11 -19.28 -27.80
N LEU A 97 -7.92 -18.94 -28.30
CA LEU A 97 -7.06 -17.90 -27.73
C LEU A 97 -7.75 -16.52 -27.73
N SER A 98 -8.40 -16.17 -28.82
CA SER A 98 -9.11 -14.90 -28.93
C SER A 98 -10.28 -14.81 -27.94
N LEU A 99 -11.11 -15.85 -27.88
CA LEU A 99 -12.27 -15.89 -26.98
C LEU A 99 -11.87 -15.98 -25.51
N SER A 100 -10.90 -16.86 -25.19
CA SER A 100 -10.42 -17.01 -23.80
C SER A 100 -9.74 -15.75 -23.29
N SER A 101 -8.91 -15.07 -24.11
CA SER A 101 -8.28 -13.81 -23.71
C SER A 101 -9.33 -12.71 -23.47
N GLY A 102 -10.33 -12.58 -24.38
CA GLY A 102 -11.42 -11.64 -24.20
C GLY A 102 -12.24 -11.92 -22.93
N PHE A 103 -12.56 -13.19 -22.67
CA PHE A 103 -13.26 -13.62 -21.46
C PHE A 103 -12.45 -13.32 -20.18
N LEU A 104 -11.14 -13.64 -20.18
CA LEU A 104 -10.27 -13.39 -19.05
C LEU A 104 -10.13 -11.89 -18.76
N ILE A 105 -10.04 -11.02 -19.78
CA ILE A 105 -10.01 -9.56 -19.62
C ILE A 105 -11.32 -9.08 -18.99
N LEU A 106 -12.48 -9.56 -19.47
CA LEU A 106 -13.78 -9.23 -18.89
C LEU A 106 -13.89 -9.71 -17.42
N LEU A 107 -13.36 -10.89 -17.11
CA LEU A 107 -13.31 -11.40 -15.75
C LEU A 107 -12.46 -10.49 -14.83
N GLY A 108 -11.39 -9.89 -15.38
CA GLY A 108 -10.55 -8.91 -14.69
C GLY A 108 -11.30 -7.63 -14.28
N SER A 109 -12.38 -7.26 -14.97
CA SER A 109 -13.20 -6.08 -14.63
C SER A 109 -13.99 -6.25 -13.33
N LEU A 110 -14.18 -7.49 -12.84
CA LEU A 110 -14.89 -7.78 -11.58
C LEU A 110 -14.10 -7.38 -10.33
N GLY A 111 -12.80 -7.08 -10.46
CA GLY A 111 -11.97 -6.62 -9.35
C GLY A 111 -10.50 -6.97 -9.51
N GLN A 112 -9.66 -6.28 -8.75
CA GLN A 112 -8.20 -6.36 -8.87
C GLN A 112 -7.66 -7.79 -8.72
N ARG A 113 -8.23 -8.60 -7.84
CA ARG A 113 -7.85 -10.01 -7.66
C ARG A 113 -8.11 -10.85 -8.92
N TYR A 114 -9.28 -10.68 -9.54
CA TYR A 114 -9.61 -11.36 -10.79
C TYR A 114 -8.73 -10.88 -11.94
N ALA A 115 -8.40 -9.59 -11.96
CA ALA A 115 -7.49 -9.02 -12.96
C ALA A 115 -6.10 -9.66 -12.93
N THR A 116 -5.51 -9.85 -11.74
CA THR A 116 -4.18 -10.47 -11.61
C THR A 116 -4.20 -11.95 -11.99
N ILE A 117 -5.23 -12.72 -11.59
CA ILE A 117 -5.39 -14.13 -11.96
C ILE A 117 -5.59 -14.27 -13.46
N SER A 118 -6.44 -13.43 -14.06
CA SER A 118 -6.67 -13.41 -15.51
C SER A 118 -5.39 -13.11 -16.29
N PHE A 119 -4.61 -12.11 -15.83
CA PHE A 119 -3.34 -11.75 -16.45
C PHE A 119 -2.33 -12.90 -16.40
N GLY A 120 -2.15 -13.55 -15.25
CA GLY A 120 -1.28 -14.71 -15.11
C GLY A 120 -1.74 -15.90 -16.00
N THR A 121 -3.05 -16.09 -16.14
CA THR A 121 -3.62 -17.15 -17.00
C THR A 121 -3.36 -16.86 -18.49
N ILE A 122 -3.48 -15.59 -18.92
CA ILE A 122 -3.13 -15.19 -20.29
C ILE A 122 -1.64 -15.44 -20.57
N LEU A 123 -0.76 -15.10 -19.61
CA LEU A 123 0.67 -15.37 -19.75
C LEU A 123 0.96 -16.86 -19.90
N ILE A 124 0.32 -17.73 -19.11
CA ILE A 124 0.46 -19.18 -19.26
C ILE A 124 -0.05 -19.63 -20.62
N SER A 125 -1.14 -19.05 -21.15
CA SER A 125 -1.61 -19.34 -22.50
C SER A 125 -0.53 -19.07 -23.56
N ILE A 126 0.14 -17.93 -23.43
CA ILE A 126 1.24 -17.56 -24.35
C ILE A 126 2.45 -18.50 -24.16
N TYR A 127 2.82 -18.82 -22.91
CA TYR A 127 3.94 -19.69 -22.63
C TYR A 127 3.68 -21.13 -23.08
N SER A 128 2.42 -21.62 -23.00
CA SER A 128 2.03 -22.92 -23.53
C SER A 128 2.26 -22.99 -25.03
N LEU A 129 2.04 -21.91 -25.79
CA LEU A 129 2.26 -21.89 -27.25
C LEU A 129 3.72 -22.13 -27.64
N PHE A 130 4.68 -21.68 -26.82
CA PHE A 130 6.10 -21.87 -27.10
C PHE A 130 6.55 -23.33 -26.92
N GLY A 131 5.86 -24.12 -26.10
CA GLY A 131 6.20 -25.50 -25.82
C GLY A 131 5.30 -26.53 -26.55
N LEU A 132 4.39 -26.06 -27.44
CA LEU A 132 3.49 -26.96 -28.16
C LEU A 132 4.26 -27.96 -29.02
N GLY A 133 4.02 -29.26 -28.74
CA GLY A 133 4.64 -30.36 -29.51
C GLY A 133 6.08 -30.70 -29.10
N GLU A 134 6.66 -30.03 -28.10
CA GLU A 134 7.99 -30.41 -27.57
C GLU A 134 7.95 -31.63 -26.64
N TYR A 135 6.79 -31.92 -26.04
CA TYR A 135 6.62 -32.99 -25.05
C TYR A 135 5.94 -34.21 -25.66
N GLN A 136 6.32 -35.40 -25.16
CA GLN A 136 5.77 -36.66 -25.64
C GLN A 136 4.28 -36.84 -25.30
N HIS A 137 3.82 -36.28 -24.19
CA HIS A 137 2.46 -36.42 -23.70
C HIS A 137 1.85 -35.04 -23.43
N TRP A 138 0.59 -34.88 -23.79
CA TRP A 138 -0.20 -33.63 -23.65
C TRP A 138 -0.28 -33.06 -22.23
N TYR A 139 -0.12 -33.89 -21.20
CA TYR A 139 -0.21 -33.48 -19.80
C TYR A 139 1.11 -33.02 -19.21
N GLN A 140 2.26 -33.23 -19.85
CA GLN A 140 3.58 -32.93 -19.30
C GLN A 140 3.76 -31.42 -19.07
N GLN A 141 3.55 -30.61 -20.08
CA GLN A 141 3.69 -29.16 -19.97
C GLN A 141 2.72 -28.56 -18.92
N PRO A 142 1.40 -28.85 -18.92
CA PRO A 142 0.48 -28.41 -17.87
C PRO A 142 0.92 -28.77 -16.46
N VAL A 143 1.40 -30.02 -16.26
CA VAL A 143 1.89 -30.45 -14.95
C VAL A 143 3.13 -29.67 -14.51
N TYR A 144 4.04 -29.37 -15.43
CA TYR A 144 5.25 -28.62 -15.12
C TYR A 144 4.94 -27.18 -14.71
N PHE A 145 3.95 -26.54 -15.33
CA PHE A 145 3.46 -25.24 -14.84
C PHE A 145 2.91 -25.35 -13.41
N VAL A 146 2.16 -26.38 -13.09
CA VAL A 146 1.66 -26.62 -11.73
C VAL A 146 2.80 -26.82 -10.72
N TYR A 147 3.90 -27.48 -11.09
CA TYR A 147 5.08 -27.55 -10.23
C TYR A 147 5.64 -26.16 -9.93
N GLY A 148 5.63 -25.24 -10.90
CA GLY A 148 5.98 -23.83 -10.70
C GLY A 148 5.06 -23.14 -9.70
N VAL A 149 3.73 -23.36 -9.81
CA VAL A 149 2.74 -22.84 -8.86
C VAL A 149 3.01 -23.34 -7.45
N ILE A 150 3.26 -24.63 -7.29
CA ILE A 150 3.53 -25.26 -5.98
C ILE A 150 4.82 -24.68 -5.37
N TRP A 151 5.90 -24.61 -6.16
CA TRP A 151 7.18 -24.07 -5.69
C TRP A 151 7.07 -22.62 -5.23
N TYR A 152 6.43 -21.77 -6.05
CA TYR A 152 6.13 -20.41 -5.65
C TYR A 152 5.26 -20.35 -4.40
N GLY A 153 4.20 -21.16 -4.35
CA GLY A 153 3.30 -21.23 -3.20
C GLY A 153 4.00 -21.58 -1.89
N ILE A 154 4.92 -22.56 -1.90
CA ILE A 154 5.72 -22.94 -0.73
C ILE A 154 6.56 -21.75 -0.26
N THR A 155 7.30 -21.11 -1.16
CA THR A 155 8.14 -19.95 -0.82
C THR A 155 7.31 -18.78 -0.31
N SER A 156 6.18 -18.45 -0.96
CA SER A 156 5.26 -17.40 -0.58
C SER A 156 4.67 -17.62 0.83
N ILE A 157 4.28 -18.84 1.16
CA ILE A 157 3.78 -19.21 2.49
C ILE A 157 4.89 -19.07 3.55
N VAL A 158 6.10 -19.51 3.27
CA VAL A 158 7.25 -19.38 4.20
C VAL A 158 7.51 -17.91 4.53
N PHE A 159 7.57 -17.04 3.51
CA PHE A 159 7.77 -15.61 3.71
C PHE A 159 6.61 -14.95 4.49
N PHE A 160 5.37 -15.33 4.18
CA PHE A 160 4.19 -14.88 4.91
C PHE A 160 4.24 -15.26 6.40
N LEU A 161 4.66 -16.49 6.73
CA LEU A 161 4.77 -16.95 8.13
C LEU A 161 5.88 -16.21 8.91
N ILE A 162 6.94 -15.75 8.24
CA ILE A 162 8.03 -14.97 8.86
C ILE A 162 7.57 -13.56 9.23
N LYS A 163 6.84 -12.86 8.34
CA LYS A 163 6.39 -11.47 8.54
C LYS A 163 4.96 -11.25 8.00
N PRO A 164 3.92 -11.69 8.72
CA PRO A 164 2.54 -11.64 8.21
C PRO A 164 1.96 -10.23 8.09
N THR A 165 2.50 -9.24 8.82
CA THR A 165 2.00 -7.85 8.85
C THR A 165 2.84 -6.89 7.99
N LEU A 166 3.88 -7.37 7.33
CA LEU A 166 4.81 -6.52 6.57
C LEU A 166 4.11 -5.66 5.50
N PRO A 167 3.15 -6.17 4.70
CA PRO A 167 2.49 -5.34 3.70
C PRO A 167 1.65 -4.20 4.29
N VAL A 168 0.98 -4.43 5.43
CA VAL A 168 0.23 -3.36 6.13
C VAL A 168 1.18 -2.31 6.68
N GLN A 169 2.28 -2.76 7.27
CA GLN A 169 3.33 -1.92 7.82
C GLN A 169 3.95 -1.03 6.75
N ASP A 170 4.28 -1.61 5.60
CA ASP A 170 4.85 -0.88 4.47
C ASP A 170 3.86 0.14 3.88
N ASN A 171 2.62 -0.27 3.62
CA ASN A 171 1.57 0.62 3.12
C ASN A 171 1.30 1.79 4.07
N LEU A 172 1.22 1.56 5.39
CA LEU A 172 1.06 2.64 6.37
C LEU A 172 2.26 3.58 6.42
N SER A 173 3.46 3.03 6.31
CA SER A 173 4.67 3.86 6.20
C SER A 173 4.60 4.76 4.96
N GLN A 174 4.16 4.24 3.81
CA GLN A 174 3.97 5.04 2.59
C GLN A 174 2.89 6.11 2.77
N VAL A 175 1.77 5.80 3.47
CA VAL A 175 0.76 6.81 3.80
C VAL A 175 1.38 7.99 4.55
N PHE A 176 2.15 7.74 5.62
CA PHE A 176 2.77 8.81 6.41
C PHE A 176 3.89 9.53 5.65
N SER A 177 4.61 8.84 4.75
CA SER A 177 5.58 9.47 3.86
C SER A 177 4.90 10.47 2.92
N HIS A 178 3.84 10.05 2.20
CA HIS A 178 3.12 10.94 1.30
C HIS A 178 2.33 12.04 2.04
N LEU A 179 1.85 11.79 3.27
CA LEU A 179 1.32 12.86 4.12
C LEU A 179 2.38 13.91 4.45
N SER A 180 3.63 13.49 4.69
CA SER A 180 4.75 14.42 4.84
C SER A 180 4.97 15.24 3.57
N ASP A 181 4.94 14.62 2.39
CA ASP A 181 5.14 15.30 1.11
C ASP A 181 4.01 16.32 0.86
N VAL A 182 2.75 15.95 1.10
CA VAL A 182 1.59 16.87 1.05
C VAL A 182 1.80 18.08 1.96
N LEU A 183 2.22 17.85 3.22
CA LEU A 183 2.49 18.94 4.17
C LEU A 183 3.68 19.79 3.72
N MET A 184 4.75 19.19 3.17
CA MET A 184 5.90 19.95 2.65
C MET A 184 5.50 20.82 1.46
N THR A 185 4.72 20.31 0.53
CA THR A 185 4.19 21.09 -0.60
C THR A 185 3.26 22.21 -0.13
N LYS A 186 2.41 21.93 0.88
CA LYS A 186 1.62 22.99 1.52
C LYS A 186 2.50 24.06 2.19
N ALA A 187 3.58 23.66 2.87
CA ALA A 187 4.52 24.64 3.45
C ALA A 187 5.16 25.53 2.38
N ARG A 188 5.44 25.01 1.18
CA ARG A 188 5.97 25.78 0.05
C ARG A 188 4.96 26.80 -0.50
N LEU A 189 3.65 26.54 -0.37
CA LEU A 189 2.60 27.51 -0.72
C LEU A 189 2.55 28.72 0.24
N PHE A 190 3.06 28.56 1.47
CA PHE A 190 3.23 29.68 2.42
C PHE A 190 4.58 30.39 2.27
N ASP A 191 5.36 30.10 1.22
CA ASP A 191 6.62 30.77 0.94
C ASP A 191 6.38 31.98 0.04
N PRO A 192 6.71 33.21 0.47
CA PRO A 192 6.55 34.42 -0.35
C PRO A 192 7.35 34.38 -1.65
N ASP A 193 8.46 33.63 -1.71
CA ASP A 193 9.31 33.52 -2.89
C ASP A 193 8.69 32.65 -3.98
N ASN A 194 7.67 31.86 -3.65
CA ASN A 194 6.99 30.96 -4.59
C ASN A 194 5.73 31.56 -5.26
N LYS A 195 5.58 32.88 -5.26
CA LYS A 195 4.40 33.58 -5.82
C LYS A 195 4.07 33.19 -7.25
N ASP A 196 5.10 33.01 -8.09
CA ASP A 196 4.96 32.71 -9.50
C ASP A 196 4.81 31.20 -9.79
N ASN A 197 4.96 30.35 -8.75
CA ASN A 197 4.95 28.89 -8.83
C ASN A 197 3.74 28.25 -8.15
N VAL A 198 2.68 28.97 -7.85
CA VAL A 198 1.52 28.45 -7.11
C VAL A 198 0.80 27.35 -7.91
N GLU A 199 0.56 27.54 -9.18
CA GLU A 199 -0.16 26.58 -10.03
C GLU A 199 0.58 25.23 -10.14
N PRO A 200 1.90 25.17 -10.45
CA PRO A 200 2.66 23.93 -10.40
C PRO A 200 2.63 23.23 -9.02
N LEU A 201 2.69 24.00 -7.92
CA LEU A 201 2.61 23.46 -6.57
C LEU A 201 1.24 22.89 -6.24
N LEU A 202 0.15 23.47 -6.73
CA LEU A 202 -1.20 22.92 -6.58
C LEU A 202 -1.35 21.60 -7.35
N PHE A 203 -0.74 21.48 -8.52
CA PHE A 203 -0.71 20.24 -9.27
C PHE A 203 0.09 19.15 -8.54
N GLU A 204 1.27 19.49 -8.02
CA GLU A 204 2.10 18.61 -7.18
C GLU A 204 1.31 18.15 -5.95
N LEU A 205 0.65 19.07 -5.24
CA LEU A 205 -0.20 18.81 -4.08
C LEU A 205 -1.34 17.81 -4.40
N SER A 206 -1.99 18.00 -5.55
CA SER A 206 -3.07 17.11 -6.01
C SER A 206 -2.55 15.69 -6.27
N ASN A 207 -1.38 15.58 -6.90
CA ASN A 207 -0.75 14.28 -7.17
C ASN A 207 -0.34 13.56 -5.89
N GLU A 208 0.31 14.25 -4.94
CA GLU A 208 0.68 13.69 -3.65
C GLU A 208 -0.56 13.25 -2.85
N ASN A 209 -1.61 14.06 -2.87
CA ASN A 209 -2.86 13.70 -2.22
C ASN A 209 -3.51 12.44 -2.82
N ALA A 210 -3.44 12.26 -4.14
CA ALA A 210 -3.90 11.05 -4.82
C ALA A 210 -3.09 9.81 -4.38
N GLN A 211 -1.79 9.94 -4.16
CA GLN A 211 -0.95 8.87 -3.62
C GLN A 211 -1.35 8.48 -2.19
N VAL A 212 -1.61 9.47 -1.32
CA VAL A 212 -2.10 9.19 0.04
C VAL A 212 -3.39 8.38 -0.01
N VAL A 213 -4.37 8.79 -0.84
CA VAL A 213 -5.65 8.09 -0.99
C VAL A 213 -5.45 6.66 -1.51
N GLN A 214 -4.55 6.47 -2.47
CA GLN A 214 -4.22 5.15 -3.01
C GLN A 214 -3.68 4.22 -1.92
N TYR A 215 -2.69 4.68 -1.14
CA TYR A 215 -2.11 3.87 -0.06
C TYR A 215 -3.08 3.66 1.11
N LEU A 216 -3.94 4.63 1.44
CA LEU A 216 -5.02 4.45 2.41
C LEU A 216 -5.99 3.35 1.98
N ASN A 217 -6.42 3.34 0.72
CA ASN A 217 -7.31 2.32 0.18
C ASN A 217 -6.66 0.93 0.17
N THR A 218 -5.39 0.84 -0.20
CA THR A 218 -4.63 -0.42 -0.18
C THR A 218 -4.48 -0.94 1.24
N THR A 219 -4.17 -0.05 2.20
CA THR A 219 -4.07 -0.38 3.63
C THR A 219 -5.41 -0.86 4.18
N LYS A 220 -6.52 -0.17 3.86
CA LYS A 220 -7.88 -0.56 4.23
C LYS A 220 -8.20 -1.98 3.76
N ALA A 221 -7.97 -2.27 2.47
CA ALA A 221 -8.20 -3.59 1.90
C ALA A 221 -7.39 -4.67 2.61
N SER A 222 -6.12 -4.41 2.87
CA SER A 222 -5.20 -5.34 3.55
C SER A 222 -5.59 -5.58 5.02
N LEU A 223 -6.03 -4.56 5.74
CA LEU A 223 -6.52 -4.67 7.12
C LEU A 223 -7.83 -5.45 7.20
N LEU A 224 -8.81 -5.15 6.33
CA LEU A 224 -10.10 -5.83 6.33
C LEU A 224 -9.99 -7.33 6.10
N THR A 225 -9.07 -7.77 5.22
CA THR A 225 -8.83 -9.21 5.01
C THR A 225 -8.30 -9.90 6.26
N ARG A 226 -7.56 -9.18 7.12
CA ARG A 226 -6.99 -9.70 8.36
C ARG A 226 -7.96 -9.66 9.53
N LEU A 227 -8.81 -8.64 9.61
CA LEU A 227 -9.81 -8.46 10.68
C LEU A 227 -11.00 -9.42 10.56
N LYS A 228 -11.40 -9.83 9.35
CA LYS A 228 -12.44 -10.85 9.10
C LYS A 228 -12.04 -12.25 9.60
N ALA A 229 -10.84 -12.44 10.15
CA ALA A 229 -10.45 -13.68 10.79
C ALA A 229 -11.01 -13.76 12.22
N SER A 230 -11.54 -14.92 12.62
CA SER A 230 -12.22 -15.17 13.89
C SER A 230 -11.38 -14.97 15.17
N ARG A 231 -10.11 -14.60 15.06
CA ARG A 231 -9.23 -14.18 16.15
C ARG A 231 -8.47 -12.94 15.72
N VAL A 232 -8.96 -11.77 16.12
CA VAL A 232 -8.28 -10.50 15.93
C VAL A 232 -6.99 -10.50 16.76
N ASN A 233 -5.84 -10.45 16.08
CA ASN A 233 -4.55 -10.37 16.75
C ASN A 233 -4.33 -8.93 17.27
N LYS A 234 -3.75 -8.79 18.49
CA LYS A 234 -3.40 -7.47 19.08
C LYS A 234 -2.61 -6.58 18.12
N ASN A 235 -1.74 -7.16 17.30
CA ASN A 235 -0.99 -6.40 16.28
C ASN A 235 -1.89 -5.82 15.19
N SER A 236 -2.97 -6.50 14.79
CA SER A 236 -3.90 -6.00 13.77
C SER A 236 -4.69 -4.78 14.26
N ILE A 237 -5.01 -4.73 15.56
CA ILE A 237 -5.68 -3.58 16.20
C ILE A 237 -4.77 -2.36 16.21
N TYR A 238 -3.48 -2.55 16.48
CA TYR A 238 -2.49 -1.47 16.41
C TYR A 238 -2.43 -0.83 15.03
N TRP A 239 -2.30 -1.65 13.99
CA TRP A 239 -2.27 -1.16 12.62
C TRP A 239 -3.58 -0.50 12.21
N LEU A 240 -4.71 -0.99 12.70
CA LEU A 240 -6.01 -0.36 12.47
C LEU A 240 -6.10 1.03 13.13
N HIS A 241 -5.61 1.17 14.36
CA HIS A 241 -5.56 2.48 15.01
C HIS A 241 -4.69 3.47 14.24
N LEU A 242 -3.48 3.06 13.83
CA LEU A 242 -2.61 3.88 12.99
C LEU A 242 -3.26 4.27 11.67
N TYR A 243 -4.04 3.37 11.07
CA TYR A 243 -4.80 3.66 9.87
C TYR A 243 -5.83 4.77 10.10
N PHE A 244 -6.62 4.72 11.18
CA PHE A 244 -7.59 5.77 11.49
C PHE A 244 -6.92 7.11 11.79
N VAL A 245 -5.80 7.10 12.49
CA VAL A 245 -5.01 8.34 12.71
C VAL A 245 -4.53 8.91 11.37
N ALA A 246 -4.01 8.06 10.47
CA ALA A 246 -3.58 8.50 9.15
C ALA A 246 -4.73 9.07 8.31
N GLN A 247 -5.93 8.44 8.39
CA GLN A 247 -7.13 8.91 7.70
C GLN A 247 -7.59 10.27 8.24
N ASP A 248 -7.62 10.47 9.56
CA ASP A 248 -8.02 11.72 10.18
C ASP A 248 -7.01 12.86 9.89
N ILE A 249 -5.71 12.56 9.92
CA ILE A 249 -4.67 13.48 9.47
C ILE A 249 -4.88 13.88 8.01
N HIS A 250 -5.10 12.89 7.13
CA HIS A 250 -5.34 13.14 5.72
C HIS A 250 -6.56 14.04 5.49
N GLU A 251 -7.67 13.80 6.18
CA GLU A 251 -8.88 14.61 6.09
C GLU A 251 -8.60 16.07 6.47
N LYS A 252 -7.93 16.30 7.59
CA LYS A 252 -7.55 17.65 8.06
C LYS A 252 -6.56 18.34 7.13
N VAL A 253 -5.59 17.59 6.62
CA VAL A 253 -4.58 18.13 5.70
C VAL A 253 -5.17 18.41 4.32
N SER A 254 -6.11 17.61 3.83
CA SER A 254 -6.74 17.78 2.50
C SER A 254 -7.77 18.91 2.47
N ALA A 255 -8.29 19.33 3.63
CA ALA A 255 -9.24 20.42 3.69
C ALA A 255 -8.65 21.73 3.17
N ASN A 256 -9.30 22.32 2.17
CA ASN A 256 -8.90 23.59 1.57
C ASN A 256 -9.67 24.74 2.21
N TYR A 257 -9.03 25.47 3.11
CA TYR A 257 -9.62 26.61 3.82
C TYR A 257 -9.22 27.95 3.23
N LEU A 258 -8.19 27.99 2.37
CA LEU A 258 -7.63 29.22 1.81
C LEU A 258 -7.55 29.13 0.28
N HIS A 259 -7.73 30.30 -0.35
CA HIS A 259 -7.32 30.49 -1.74
C HIS A 259 -5.80 30.69 -1.77
N TYR A 260 -5.06 29.60 -1.95
CA TYR A 260 -3.58 29.60 -1.89
C TYR A 260 -2.92 30.63 -2.80
N GLU A 261 -3.56 30.99 -3.91
CA GLU A 261 -3.10 32.03 -4.83
C GLU A 261 -3.01 33.41 -4.16
N GLN A 262 -3.86 33.67 -3.14
CA GLN A 262 -3.93 34.98 -2.46
C GLN A 262 -3.03 35.08 -1.23
N ILE A 263 -2.55 33.95 -0.69
CA ILE A 263 -1.72 33.92 0.52
C ILE A 263 -0.44 34.76 0.37
N PRO A 264 0.38 34.58 -0.69
CA PRO A 264 1.60 35.37 -0.85
C PRO A 264 1.33 36.86 -1.00
N HIS A 265 0.18 37.24 -1.55
CA HIS A 265 -0.19 38.64 -1.71
C HIS A 265 -0.71 39.28 -0.41
N ASN A 266 -1.58 38.59 0.31
CA ASN A 266 -2.25 39.12 1.50
C ASN A 266 -1.33 39.16 2.73
N PHE A 267 -0.35 38.27 2.82
CA PHE A 267 0.48 38.08 4.01
C PHE A 267 1.99 38.33 3.78
N SER A 268 2.40 38.77 2.59
CA SER A 268 3.83 38.90 2.21
C SER A 268 4.65 39.85 3.10
N ARG A 269 4.00 40.73 3.85
CA ARG A 269 4.65 41.69 4.78
C ARG A 269 4.50 41.25 6.25
N SER A 270 3.93 40.09 6.53
CA SER A 270 3.69 39.62 7.88
C SER A 270 4.62 38.47 8.23
N ASP A 271 5.19 38.47 9.44
CA ASP A 271 5.92 37.34 10.02
C ASP A 271 5.05 36.08 10.15
N LEU A 272 3.74 36.25 10.13
CA LEU A 272 2.75 35.19 10.27
C LEU A 272 2.92 34.11 9.20
N ILE A 273 3.21 34.48 7.94
CA ILE A 273 3.36 33.50 6.84
C ILE A 273 4.53 32.52 7.08
N PHE A 274 5.66 33.04 7.57
CA PHE A 274 6.84 32.23 7.92
C PHE A 274 6.57 31.29 9.11
N ARG A 275 5.74 31.74 10.06
CA ARG A 275 5.34 30.91 11.21
C ARG A 275 4.42 29.78 10.79
N PHE A 276 3.47 30.00 9.87
CA PHE A 276 2.67 28.95 9.26
C PHE A 276 3.57 27.96 8.52
N GLN A 277 4.43 28.43 7.63
CA GLN A 277 5.38 27.60 6.89
C GLN A 277 6.20 26.72 7.82
N LYS A 278 6.80 27.32 8.87
CA LYS A 278 7.62 26.60 9.84
C LYS A 278 6.83 25.49 10.55
N ASN A 279 5.63 25.79 11.04
CA ASN A 279 4.82 24.81 11.77
C ASN A 279 4.36 23.65 10.86
N ILE A 280 3.91 23.93 9.64
CA ILE A 280 3.53 22.92 8.67
C ILE A 280 4.74 22.02 8.35
N ARG A 281 5.94 22.62 8.17
CA ARG A 281 7.17 21.87 7.92
C ARG A 281 7.58 20.98 9.10
N LEU A 282 7.44 21.44 10.34
CA LEU A 282 7.75 20.62 11.53
C LEU A 282 6.81 19.41 11.61
N LEU A 283 5.52 19.59 11.34
CA LEU A 283 4.56 18.49 11.30
C LEU A 283 4.83 17.51 10.15
N ALA A 284 5.26 18.02 8.99
CA ALA A 284 5.72 17.17 7.88
C ALA A 284 6.89 16.27 8.29
N LEU A 285 7.91 16.84 8.95
CA LEU A 285 9.06 16.10 9.47
C LEU A 285 8.64 15.05 10.51
N SER A 286 7.66 15.35 11.36
CA SER A 286 7.11 14.37 12.31
C SER A 286 6.41 13.21 11.60
N CYS A 287 5.64 13.46 10.53
CA CYS A 287 5.05 12.40 9.69
C CYS A 287 6.12 11.56 9.00
N GLN A 288 7.19 12.17 8.47
CA GLN A 288 8.29 11.46 7.85
C GLN A 288 9.03 10.56 8.85
N GLN A 289 9.26 11.07 10.06
CA GLN A 289 9.88 10.29 11.13
C GLN A 289 8.99 9.12 11.55
N LEU A 290 7.66 9.34 11.68
CA LEU A 290 6.71 8.29 11.99
C LEU A 290 6.70 7.20 10.91
N SER A 291 6.75 7.58 9.63
CA SER A 291 6.92 6.64 8.50
C SER A 291 8.14 5.74 8.70
N ALA A 292 9.30 6.33 9.04
CA ALA A 292 10.53 5.58 9.28
C ALA A 292 10.41 4.66 10.52
N CYS A 293 9.79 5.13 11.61
CA CYS A 293 9.56 4.32 12.81
C CYS A 293 8.63 3.13 12.53
N ILE A 294 7.58 3.32 11.72
CA ILE A 294 6.68 2.25 11.28
C ILE A 294 7.47 1.18 10.53
N LEU A 295 8.30 1.55 9.55
CA LEU A 295 9.13 0.60 8.81
C LEU A 295 10.07 -0.19 9.70
N ARG A 296 10.65 0.48 10.70
CA ARG A 296 11.61 -0.13 11.64
C ARG A 296 10.93 -0.90 12.77
N ASN A 297 9.61 -0.76 12.89
CA ASN A 297 8.86 -1.28 14.05
C ASN A 297 9.45 -0.77 15.37
N GLU A 298 9.85 0.49 15.38
CA GLU A 298 10.41 1.22 16.52
C GLU A 298 9.35 2.13 17.14
N ALA A 299 9.55 2.49 18.42
CA ALA A 299 8.68 3.46 19.08
C ALA A 299 8.83 4.84 18.45
N PHE A 300 7.71 5.50 18.21
CA PHE A 300 7.72 6.88 17.73
C PHE A 300 8.01 7.83 18.89
N THR A 301 9.09 8.59 18.78
CA THR A 301 9.43 9.70 19.67
C THR A 301 9.78 10.87 18.77
N PRO A 302 8.95 11.93 18.70
CA PRO A 302 9.21 13.08 17.83
C PRO A 302 10.52 13.77 18.23
N VAL A 303 11.41 13.94 17.26
CA VAL A 303 12.68 14.65 17.44
C VAL A 303 12.44 16.17 17.49
N HIS A 304 11.44 16.63 16.77
CA HIS A 304 11.07 18.03 16.68
C HIS A 304 9.71 18.26 17.36
N ASP A 305 9.72 18.86 18.53
CA ASP A 305 8.49 19.24 19.23
C ASP A 305 8.01 20.60 18.68
N PRO A 306 6.85 20.65 17.99
CA PRO A 306 6.29 21.89 17.47
C PRO A 306 5.52 22.71 18.50
N THR A 307 5.39 22.27 19.77
CA THR A 307 4.54 22.88 20.80
C THR A 307 4.81 24.39 20.93
N HIS A 308 6.05 24.79 21.18
CA HIS A 308 6.41 26.21 21.30
C HIS A 308 6.23 26.98 19.98
N ALA A 309 6.44 26.33 18.84
CA ALA A 309 6.24 26.98 17.54
C ALA A 309 4.75 27.24 17.27
N LEU A 310 3.86 26.29 17.67
CA LEU A 310 2.40 26.46 17.58
C LEU A 310 1.87 27.53 18.54
N GLU A 311 2.35 27.58 19.79
CA GLU A 311 2.01 28.63 20.74
C GLU A 311 2.39 30.01 20.18
N ASN A 312 3.61 30.15 19.67
CA ASN A 312 4.08 31.42 19.08
C ASN A 312 3.29 31.80 17.82
N LEU A 313 2.84 30.83 17.02
CA LEU A 313 1.97 31.07 15.86
C LEU A 313 0.61 31.61 16.32
N GLU A 314 0.03 31.01 17.36
CA GLU A 314 -1.26 31.46 17.89
C GLU A 314 -1.19 32.89 18.45
N LEU A 315 -0.16 33.22 19.22
CA LEU A 315 0.06 34.57 19.73
C LEU A 315 0.20 35.59 18.58
N SER A 316 1.03 35.25 17.58
CA SER A 316 1.20 36.15 16.41
C SER A 316 -0.07 36.30 15.57
N LEU A 317 -0.90 35.27 15.53
CA LEU A 317 -2.21 35.33 14.87
C LEU A 317 -3.17 36.24 15.65
N GLN A 318 -3.15 36.20 16.99
CA GLN A 318 -3.96 37.09 17.83
C GLN A 318 -3.57 38.55 17.64
N ASP A 319 -2.27 38.87 17.66
CA ASP A 319 -1.76 40.20 17.40
C ASP A 319 -2.16 40.69 16.00
N TRP A 320 -1.99 39.85 14.98
CA TRP A 320 -2.37 40.21 13.61
C TRP A 320 -3.87 40.46 13.45
N ILE A 321 -4.74 39.73 14.16
CA ILE A 321 -6.19 39.93 14.16
C ILE A 321 -6.57 41.28 14.81
N GLN A 322 -5.85 41.71 15.85
CA GLN A 322 -6.09 43.04 16.47
C GLN A 322 -5.81 44.18 15.49
N ASP A 323 -4.77 44.02 14.66
CA ASP A 323 -4.43 45.00 13.63
C ASP A 323 -5.36 44.94 12.40
N HIS A 324 -6.03 43.78 12.15
CA HIS A 324 -6.86 43.56 10.97
C HIS A 324 -8.25 42.95 11.31
N PRO A 325 -9.09 43.65 12.12
CA PRO A 325 -10.30 43.09 12.72
C PRO A 325 -11.39 42.72 11.68
N TYR A 326 -11.37 43.32 10.50
CA TYR A 326 -12.37 43.12 9.45
C TYR A 326 -11.89 42.23 8.30
N ASN A 327 -10.75 41.55 8.45
CA ASN A 327 -10.25 40.70 7.40
C ASN A 327 -11.08 39.42 7.32
N THR A 328 -11.56 39.08 6.13
CA THR A 328 -12.40 37.89 5.85
C THR A 328 -11.67 36.58 6.08
N GLU A 329 -10.34 36.57 6.00
CA GLU A 329 -9.51 35.36 6.16
C GLU A 329 -9.27 34.97 7.62
N VAL A 330 -9.63 35.82 8.60
CA VAL A 330 -9.43 35.53 10.04
C VAL A 330 -10.02 34.19 10.46
N LYS A 331 -11.22 33.86 9.98
CA LYS A 331 -11.89 32.61 10.31
C LYS A 331 -11.11 31.40 9.76
N ASN A 332 -10.63 31.49 8.53
CA ASN A 332 -9.87 30.44 7.86
C ASN A 332 -8.51 30.21 8.52
N LEU A 333 -7.81 31.28 8.88
CA LEU A 333 -6.52 31.20 9.58
C LEU A 333 -6.66 30.57 10.97
N LYS A 334 -7.69 30.94 11.75
CA LYS A 334 -7.99 30.29 13.04
C LYS A 334 -8.24 28.79 12.88
N LEU A 335 -8.97 28.41 11.83
CA LEU A 335 -9.27 27.01 11.54
C LEU A 335 -8.01 26.22 11.18
N ILE A 336 -7.10 26.82 10.40
CA ILE A 336 -5.81 26.21 10.08
C ILE A 336 -4.98 25.99 11.35
N VAL A 337 -4.84 27.01 12.21
CA VAL A 337 -4.10 26.87 13.47
C VAL A 337 -4.70 25.76 14.34
N LYS A 338 -6.04 25.72 14.44
CA LYS A 338 -6.72 24.63 15.15
C LYS A 338 -6.36 23.27 14.58
N ASN A 339 -6.43 23.09 13.25
CA ASN A 339 -6.10 21.83 12.61
C ASN A 339 -4.62 21.44 12.80
N LEU A 340 -3.69 22.39 12.77
CA LEU A 340 -2.28 22.13 13.05
C LEU A 340 -2.06 21.65 14.49
N LYS A 341 -2.79 22.23 15.47
CA LYS A 341 -2.77 21.77 16.86
C LYS A 341 -3.35 20.38 17.00
N ASP A 342 -4.55 20.13 16.45
CA ASP A 342 -5.19 18.82 16.46
C ASP A 342 -4.30 17.74 15.84
N LEU A 343 -3.55 18.08 14.78
CA LEU A 343 -2.62 17.19 14.12
C LEU A 343 -1.40 16.89 14.99
N HIS A 344 -0.87 17.93 15.66
CA HIS A 344 0.21 17.77 16.63
C HIS A 344 -0.22 16.85 17.78
N ASP A 345 -1.40 17.10 18.36
CA ASP A 345 -1.93 16.30 19.47
C ASP A 345 -2.11 14.84 19.08
N GLN A 346 -2.61 14.57 17.88
CA GLN A 346 -2.73 13.19 17.37
C GLN A 346 -1.38 12.50 17.22
N LEU A 347 -0.36 13.18 16.67
CA LEU A 347 0.97 12.64 16.52
C LEU A 347 1.64 12.41 17.89
N SER A 348 1.45 13.32 18.87
CA SER A 348 1.99 13.15 20.21
C SER A 348 1.33 12.02 20.98
N HIS A 349 0.01 11.81 20.85
CA HIS A 349 -0.70 10.69 21.45
C HIS A 349 -0.24 9.33 20.93
N LEU A 350 0.33 9.23 19.73
CA LEU A 350 0.90 7.98 19.22
C LEU A 350 2.11 7.48 20.04
N GLN A 351 2.77 8.35 20.83
CA GLN A 351 3.82 7.93 21.76
C GLN A 351 3.25 7.05 22.89
N ASP A 352 2.06 7.39 23.38
CA ASP A 352 1.44 6.72 24.53
C ASP A 352 0.74 5.40 24.14
N VAL A 353 0.36 5.30 22.87
CA VAL A 353 -0.43 4.17 22.37
C VAL A 353 0.33 2.85 22.40
N GLN A 354 1.65 2.83 22.34
CA GLN A 354 2.45 1.61 22.48
C GLN A 354 2.34 0.98 23.89
N PHE A 355 2.00 1.75 24.91
CA PHE A 355 1.92 1.28 26.29
C PHE A 355 0.50 0.94 26.76
N THR A 356 -0.56 1.43 26.09
CA THR A 356 -1.95 1.38 26.61
C THR A 356 -2.87 0.37 25.92
N TYR A 357 -2.37 -0.53 25.06
CA TYR A 357 -3.17 -1.48 24.27
C TYR A 357 -4.10 -2.42 25.05
N ALA A 358 -3.92 -2.52 26.37
CA ALA A 358 -4.72 -3.40 27.19
C ALA A 358 -6.12 -2.83 27.57
N TYR A 359 -6.36 -1.52 27.47
CA TYR A 359 -7.48 -0.87 28.16
C TYR A 359 -8.60 -0.29 27.28
N ARG A 360 -8.46 -0.18 25.93
CA ARG A 360 -9.48 0.45 25.06
C ARG A 360 -10.12 -0.48 24.03
N PHE A 361 -10.30 -1.73 24.38
CA PHE A 361 -10.91 -2.70 23.45
C PHE A 361 -12.39 -2.41 23.15
N GLU A 362 -13.14 -1.82 24.10
CA GLU A 362 -14.59 -1.65 23.98
C GLU A 362 -15.02 -0.53 23.00
N GLN A 363 -14.27 0.55 22.88
CA GLN A 363 -14.60 1.66 21.97
C GLN A 363 -14.30 1.41 20.49
N HIS A 364 -13.49 0.42 20.16
CA HIS A 364 -13.07 0.17 18.76
C HIS A 364 -13.92 -0.87 18.04
N VAL A 365 -14.74 -1.63 18.75
CA VAL A 365 -15.71 -2.57 18.16
C VAL A 365 -16.80 -1.82 17.39
N ASP A 366 -17.22 -0.65 17.87
CA ASP A 366 -18.22 0.19 17.19
C ASP A 366 -17.70 0.74 15.85
N ASN A 367 -16.41 1.09 15.76
CA ASN A 367 -15.78 1.54 14.51
C ASN A 367 -15.57 0.41 13.48
N LEU A 368 -15.51 -0.84 13.92
CA LEU A 368 -15.47 -2.01 13.02
C LEU A 368 -16.82 -2.23 12.33
N ASN A 369 -17.93 -1.93 13.02
CA ASN A 369 -19.27 -1.99 12.45
C ASN A 369 -19.47 -0.89 11.37
N LEU A 370 -18.93 0.31 11.59
CA LEU A 370 -18.96 1.41 10.60
C LEU A 370 -18.16 1.05 9.33
N LEU A 371 -17.06 0.31 9.46
CA LEU A 371 -16.29 -0.17 8.29
C LEU A 371 -17.06 -1.24 7.48
N ASP A 372 -17.91 -2.01 8.12
CA ASP A 372 -18.73 -3.04 7.44
C ASP A 372 -19.94 -2.39 6.75
N ASP A 373 -20.53 -1.33 7.32
CA ASP A 373 -21.62 -0.55 6.72
C ASP A 373 -21.16 0.22 5.46
N ASP A 374 -19.95 0.80 5.47
CA ASP A 374 -19.34 1.41 4.28
C ASP A 374 -19.08 0.42 3.12
N ILE A 375 -18.90 -0.87 3.45
CA ILE A 375 -18.70 -1.93 2.43
C ILE A 375 -20.05 -2.38 1.83
N HIS A 376 -21.11 -2.34 2.59
CA HIS A 376 -22.44 -2.69 2.11
C HIS A 376 -23.08 -1.56 1.28
N GLY A 377 -22.73 -0.29 1.54
CA GLY A 377 -23.15 0.88 0.75
C GLY A 377 -22.47 1.01 -0.63
N ILE A 378 -21.46 0.20 -0.94
CA ILE A 378 -20.80 0.16 -2.27
C ILE A 378 -21.37 -0.98 -3.15
N LYS A 379 -22.34 -1.75 -2.64
CA LYS A 379 -22.96 -2.88 -3.37
C LYS A 379 -24.34 -2.57 -3.96
N ASP A 380 -24.88 -1.38 -3.72
CA ASP A 380 -26.06 -0.82 -4.36
C ASP A 380 -25.62 0.32 -5.31
#